data_3d2b676532d2b22e76e897c167aa31d4
#
_entry.id   3d2b676532d2b22e76e897c167aa31d4
#
_cell.length_a   1.000
_cell.length_b   1.000
_cell.length_c   1.000
_cell.angle_alpha   90.00
_cell.angle_beta   90.00
_cell.angle_gamma   90.00
#
_symmetry.space_group_name_H-M   'P 1'
#
loop_
_entity.id
_entity.type
_entity.pdbx_description
1 polymer ?
#
loop_
_entity_poly.entity_id
_entity_poly.type
_entity_poly.pdbx_seq_one_letter_code
_entity_poly.pdbx_strand_id
1 'polypeptide(L)'
;EALAEMYYQSSEQFYRRQEIDTRKLLFEYYWIDLQEAARKAGRDQDLNAGGYTNSKGQNFSIMGHSDRSKFIIKEVINVFPDTLTWVHDFTYAYNEPMTKNYFWHPAYDDYPVVGVTWQQANAFNVWRTQNMMNAWLMGEGEPFINDFRLPTEAEWEYASRGGLDLSPYPWGGPYIRNRQGCFLGNFKPLHGNYTDDGGFHTVPIDSYSPNDYGLYNMAGNVAEWTSTAFDESVYDFDHDMNPEYSYDALANDPPSLKRKVIRGGSFKDVGLYLQTGTRCFEYQDTAKCYIGFRSVLTYLGRGKAVNAEDL
;
A
#
# COMPACT_ATOMS: atom_id res chain seq x y z
N GLU A 1 -14.78 1.93 -29.67
CA GLU A 1 -15.52 3.18 -29.32
C GLU A 1 -15.36 3.53 -27.83
N ALA A 2 -15.53 2.61 -26.88
CA ALA A 2 -15.42 2.89 -25.44
C ALA A 2 -14.06 3.45 -25.00
N LEU A 3 -12.96 3.10 -25.67
CA LEU A 3 -11.62 3.60 -25.35
C LEU A 3 -11.31 4.95 -26.02
N ALA A 4 -12.12 5.39 -26.98
CA ALA A 4 -11.84 6.62 -27.72
C ALA A 4 -11.88 7.87 -26.81
N GLU A 5 -12.72 7.85 -25.79
CA GLU A 5 -12.84 8.93 -24.82
C GLU A 5 -11.68 8.99 -23.81
N MET A 6 -10.92 7.90 -23.69
CA MET A 6 -9.80 7.80 -22.75
C MET A 6 -8.47 8.31 -23.30
N TYR A 7 -8.40 8.60 -24.60
CA TYR A 7 -7.20 9.17 -25.19
C TYR A 7 -7.10 10.68 -24.97
N TYR A 8 -5.86 11.20 -25.02
CA TYR A 8 -5.60 12.62 -25.07
C TYR A 8 -6.30 13.25 -26.27
N GLN A 9 -6.80 14.47 -26.11
CA GLN A 9 -7.35 15.23 -27.23
C GLN A 9 -6.25 15.51 -28.26
N SER A 10 -6.64 15.65 -29.52
CA SER A 10 -5.69 15.86 -30.63
C SER A 10 -4.76 17.07 -30.45
N SER A 11 -5.20 18.07 -29.70
CA SER A 11 -4.41 19.25 -29.31
C SER A 11 -3.34 18.99 -28.25
N GLU A 12 -3.50 17.94 -27.47
CA GLU A 12 -2.59 17.55 -26.37
C GLU A 12 -1.65 16.39 -26.76
N GLN A 13 -1.89 15.77 -27.94
CA GLN A 13 -1.11 14.64 -28.40
C GLN A 13 0.30 15.04 -28.84
N PHE A 14 1.31 14.37 -28.29
CA PHE A 14 2.70 14.54 -28.71
C PHE A 14 2.99 13.66 -29.93
N TYR A 15 3.48 14.25 -31.02
CA TYR A 15 3.75 13.57 -32.29
C TYR A 15 2.59 12.74 -32.87
N ARG A 16 1.34 13.15 -32.65
CA ARG A 16 0.12 12.45 -33.11
C ARG A 16 0.01 11.00 -32.62
N ARG A 17 0.67 10.65 -31.53
CA ARG A 17 0.52 9.35 -30.92
C ARG A 17 -0.78 9.30 -30.13
N GLN A 18 -1.51 8.19 -30.28
CA GLN A 18 -2.65 7.91 -29.43
C GLN A 18 -2.13 7.36 -28.09
N GLU A 19 -2.19 8.16 -27.06
CA GLU A 19 -1.80 7.79 -25.71
C GLU A 19 -3.02 7.96 -24.79
N ILE A 20 -3.14 7.04 -23.81
CA ILE A 20 -4.22 7.12 -22.83
C ILE A 20 -3.96 8.30 -21.91
N ASP A 21 -4.99 9.12 -21.71
CA ASP A 21 -4.96 10.20 -20.73
C ASP A 21 -5.06 9.63 -19.33
N THR A 22 -3.92 9.56 -18.67
CA THR A 22 -3.80 8.99 -17.31
C THR A 22 -4.63 9.73 -16.28
N ARG A 23 -5.00 11.00 -16.53
CA ARG A 23 -5.89 11.79 -15.66
C ARG A 23 -7.32 11.24 -15.62
N LYS A 24 -7.71 10.48 -16.65
CA LYS A 24 -9.05 9.87 -16.76
C LYS A 24 -9.12 8.44 -16.18
N LEU A 25 -7.99 7.89 -15.76
CA LEU A 25 -7.95 6.57 -15.13
C LEU A 25 -8.44 6.68 -13.70
N LEU A 26 -9.76 6.79 -13.55
CA LEU A 26 -10.42 6.93 -12.26
C LEU A 26 -11.03 5.59 -11.85
N PHE A 27 -10.81 5.20 -10.60
CA PHE A 27 -11.46 4.05 -9.97
C PHE A 27 -12.42 4.55 -8.89
N GLU A 28 -13.66 4.11 -8.97
CA GLU A 28 -14.70 4.39 -8.00
C GLU A 28 -14.92 3.16 -7.12
N TYR A 29 -14.88 3.35 -5.82
CA TYR A 29 -15.18 2.29 -4.87
C TYR A 29 -15.94 2.82 -3.66
N TYR A 30 -16.52 1.89 -2.92
CA TYR A 30 -17.34 2.18 -1.74
C TYR A 30 -16.76 1.44 -0.54
N TRP A 31 -16.74 2.11 0.60
CA TRP A 31 -16.37 1.50 1.86
C TRP A 31 -17.28 1.97 2.99
N ILE A 32 -17.27 1.27 4.11
CA ILE A 32 -18.16 1.56 5.24
C ILE A 32 -17.35 2.25 6.33
N ASP A 33 -17.77 3.44 6.73
CA ASP A 33 -17.22 4.14 7.89
C ASP A 33 -17.70 3.47 9.18
N LEU A 34 -16.91 2.51 9.65
CA LEU A 34 -17.23 1.75 10.86
C LEU A 34 -17.16 2.61 12.13
N GLN A 35 -16.31 3.64 12.13
CA GLN A 35 -16.20 4.54 13.30
C GLN A 35 -17.44 5.37 13.47
N GLU A 36 -17.94 5.98 12.40
CA GLU A 36 -19.22 6.72 12.45
C GLU A 36 -20.41 5.77 12.68
N ALA A 37 -20.39 4.58 12.10
CA ALA A 37 -21.43 3.58 12.33
C ALA A 37 -21.46 3.09 13.79
N ALA A 38 -20.33 3.06 14.48
CA ALA A 38 -20.22 2.66 15.88
C ALA A 38 -20.63 3.78 16.86
N ARG A 39 -20.53 5.05 16.47
CA ARG A 39 -20.87 6.19 17.32
C ARG A 39 -22.36 6.23 17.66
N LYS A 40 -22.67 6.49 18.92
CA LYS A 40 -24.07 6.56 19.43
C LYS A 40 -24.87 7.67 18.74
N ALA A 41 -24.24 8.82 18.49
CA ALA A 41 -24.82 9.93 17.76
C ALA A 41 -25.18 9.60 16.30
N GLY A 42 -24.47 8.70 15.68
CA GLY A 42 -24.76 8.23 14.32
C GLY A 42 -26.03 7.37 14.23
N ARG A 43 -26.49 6.79 15.35
CA ARG A 43 -27.69 5.95 15.40
C ARG A 43 -29.00 6.75 15.60
N ASP A 44 -28.88 7.91 16.21
CA ASP A 44 -30.06 8.69 16.67
C ASP A 44 -30.39 9.88 15.75
N GLN A 45 -29.76 9.98 14.58
CA GLN A 45 -30.08 11.05 13.63
C GLN A 45 -31.47 10.85 13.01
N ASP A 46 -32.24 11.91 13.08
CA ASP A 46 -33.61 11.97 12.57
C ASP A 46 -33.67 11.57 11.09
N LEU A 47 -34.36 10.49 10.82
CA LEU A 47 -34.59 9.92 9.47
C LEU A 47 -35.35 10.87 8.54
N ASN A 48 -35.87 11.97 9.07
CA ASN A 48 -36.68 12.97 8.37
C ASN A 48 -35.83 14.13 7.78
N ALA A 49 -34.55 14.21 8.09
CA ALA A 49 -33.66 15.17 7.46
C ALA A 49 -33.25 14.66 6.08
N GLY A 50 -33.75 15.24 5.04
CA GLY A 50 -33.62 14.79 3.63
C GLY A 50 -32.22 14.81 3.06
N GLY A 51 -31.16 14.79 3.85
CA GLY A 51 -29.77 14.71 3.43
C GLY A 51 -28.83 14.42 4.61
N TYR A 52 -27.74 13.74 4.32
CA TYR A 52 -26.68 13.37 5.25
C TYR A 52 -25.33 13.80 4.70
N THR A 53 -24.48 14.34 5.55
CA THR A 53 -23.07 14.64 5.23
C THR A 53 -22.19 13.67 6.00
N ASN A 54 -21.37 12.90 5.28
CA ASN A 54 -20.44 11.95 5.93
C ASN A 54 -19.23 12.67 6.56
N SER A 55 -18.40 11.92 7.26
CA SER A 55 -17.14 12.41 7.88
C SER A 55 -16.19 13.11 6.91
N LYS A 56 -16.25 12.78 5.61
CA LYS A 56 -15.47 13.41 4.53
C LYS A 56 -16.16 14.62 3.88
N GLY A 57 -17.28 15.08 4.42
CA GLY A 57 -18.02 16.25 3.92
C GLY A 57 -18.82 16.01 2.63
N GLN A 58 -19.02 14.76 2.24
CA GLN A 58 -19.84 14.41 1.08
C GLN A 58 -21.32 14.38 1.46
N ASN A 59 -22.18 15.02 0.64
CA ASN A 59 -23.61 15.06 0.86
C ASN A 59 -24.31 13.92 0.13
N PHE A 60 -25.14 13.19 0.85
CA PHE A 60 -25.99 12.14 0.30
C PHE A 60 -27.46 12.49 0.48
N SER A 61 -28.27 12.29 -0.57
CA SER A 61 -29.71 12.38 -0.51
C SER A 61 -30.29 11.00 -0.20
N ILE A 62 -30.99 10.86 0.91
CA ILE A 62 -31.62 9.61 1.31
C ILE A 62 -33.04 9.59 0.71
N MET A 63 -33.18 8.98 -0.46
CA MET A 63 -34.50 8.62 -0.96
C MET A 63 -34.80 7.15 -0.64
N GLY A 64 -35.52 6.93 0.44
CA GLY A 64 -36.24 5.66 0.66
C GLY A 64 -35.43 4.42 1.06
N HIS A 65 -34.17 4.57 1.45
CA HIS A 65 -33.32 3.44 1.87
C HIS A 65 -33.03 3.41 3.36
N SER A 66 -32.75 2.20 3.87
CA SER A 66 -32.50 1.96 5.28
C SER A 66 -31.35 2.84 5.80
N ASP A 67 -31.44 3.19 7.06
CA ASP A 67 -30.58 4.04 7.88
C ASP A 67 -29.05 3.85 7.72
N ARG A 68 -28.63 2.69 7.23
CA ARG A 68 -27.20 2.31 7.17
C ARG A 68 -26.48 2.81 5.91
N SER A 69 -27.18 3.23 4.89
CA SER A 69 -26.56 3.77 3.66
C SER A 69 -25.76 5.06 3.90
N LYS A 70 -26.05 5.78 4.98
CA LYS A 70 -25.33 6.98 5.40
C LYS A 70 -23.85 6.74 5.77
N PHE A 71 -23.50 5.52 6.15
CA PHE A 71 -22.13 5.14 6.51
C PHE A 71 -21.31 4.65 5.30
N ILE A 72 -21.93 4.54 4.14
CA ILE A 72 -21.24 4.15 2.92
C ILE A 72 -20.58 5.40 2.34
N ILE A 73 -19.26 5.37 2.27
CA ILE A 73 -18.47 6.43 1.67
C ILE A 73 -18.10 6.01 0.24
N LYS A 74 -18.36 6.92 -0.70
CA LYS A 74 -17.93 6.78 -2.08
C LYS A 74 -16.61 7.53 -2.25
N GLU A 75 -15.60 6.84 -2.78
CA GLU A 75 -14.33 7.44 -3.18
C GLU A 75 -14.09 7.27 -4.67
N VAL A 76 -13.49 8.29 -5.27
CA VAL A 76 -13.04 8.28 -6.65
C VAL A 76 -11.58 8.69 -6.66
N ILE A 77 -10.70 7.81 -7.11
CA ILE A 77 -9.25 8.00 -7.06
C ILE A 77 -8.67 7.81 -8.46
N ASN A 78 -7.71 8.65 -8.83
CA ASN A 78 -6.87 8.37 -9.98
C ASN A 78 -5.93 7.21 -9.63
N VAL A 79 -5.95 6.15 -10.43
CA VAL A 79 -5.18 4.92 -10.14
C VAL A 79 -3.79 4.90 -10.75
N PHE A 80 -3.48 5.84 -11.64
CA PHE A 80 -2.18 5.86 -12.28
C PHE A 80 -1.11 6.35 -11.32
N PRO A 81 0.03 5.63 -11.18
CA PRO A 81 1.14 6.07 -10.33
C PRO A 81 1.71 7.42 -10.78
N ASP A 82 2.26 8.18 -9.86
CA ASP A 82 2.97 9.40 -10.20
C ASP A 82 4.33 9.05 -10.85
N THR A 83 4.39 9.20 -12.16
CA THR A 83 5.59 8.90 -12.95
C THR A 83 6.72 9.90 -12.74
N LEU A 84 6.42 11.07 -12.17
CA LEU A 84 7.42 12.11 -11.92
C LEU A 84 8.17 11.93 -10.59
N THR A 85 7.79 10.95 -9.77
CA THR A 85 8.44 10.70 -8.48
C THR A 85 9.95 10.49 -8.60
N TRP A 86 10.40 9.80 -9.65
CA TRP A 86 11.83 9.62 -9.91
C TRP A 86 12.59 10.94 -10.14
N VAL A 87 11.97 11.89 -10.81
CA VAL A 87 12.54 13.22 -11.04
C VAL A 87 12.49 14.07 -9.77
N HIS A 88 11.40 13.98 -9.01
CA HIS A 88 11.23 14.72 -7.76
C HIS A 88 12.19 14.26 -6.67
N ASP A 89 12.36 12.96 -6.53
CA ASP A 89 13.22 12.39 -5.48
C ASP A 89 14.70 12.37 -5.89
N PHE A 90 15.00 12.34 -7.19
CA PHE A 90 16.36 12.37 -7.76
C PHE A 90 16.46 13.44 -8.84
N THR A 91 16.67 14.68 -8.43
CA THR A 91 16.65 15.88 -9.29
C THR A 91 17.63 15.85 -10.48
N TYR A 92 18.64 14.99 -10.45
CA TYR A 92 19.63 14.83 -11.53
C TYR A 92 19.36 13.65 -12.45
N ALA A 93 18.27 12.91 -12.25
CA ALA A 93 17.97 11.65 -12.94
C ALA A 93 17.09 11.78 -14.19
N TYR A 94 17.03 12.94 -14.83
CA TYR A 94 16.14 13.21 -15.97
C TYR A 94 16.28 12.24 -17.15
N ASN A 95 17.45 11.67 -17.33
CA ASN A 95 17.73 10.75 -18.45
C ASN A 95 17.85 9.29 -18.04
N GLU A 96 17.65 8.98 -16.76
CA GLU A 96 17.69 7.61 -16.28
C GLU A 96 16.57 6.78 -16.92
N PRO A 97 16.86 5.54 -17.34
CA PRO A 97 15.86 4.66 -17.94
C PRO A 97 14.62 4.46 -17.05
N MET A 98 14.81 4.39 -15.72
CA MET A 98 13.73 4.20 -14.75
C MET A 98 12.74 5.36 -14.77
N THR A 99 13.20 6.61 -14.89
CA THR A 99 12.33 7.79 -14.98
C THR A 99 11.36 7.71 -16.16
N LYS A 100 11.82 7.15 -17.29
CA LYS A 100 11.05 7.12 -18.53
C LYS A 100 10.25 5.84 -18.70
N ASN A 101 10.78 4.70 -18.24
CA ASN A 101 10.32 3.38 -18.66
C ASN A 101 9.74 2.54 -17.53
N TYR A 102 9.91 2.92 -16.26
CA TYR A 102 9.60 2.10 -15.11
C TYR A 102 8.16 1.55 -15.10
N PHE A 103 7.20 2.36 -15.50
CA PHE A 103 5.77 2.03 -15.38
C PHE A 103 5.18 1.36 -16.63
N TRP A 104 5.93 1.20 -17.70
CA TRP A 104 5.36 0.65 -18.95
C TRP A 104 6.27 -0.34 -19.67
N HIS A 105 7.55 -0.39 -19.35
CA HIS A 105 8.49 -1.25 -20.08
C HIS A 105 8.56 -2.63 -19.43
N PRO A 106 8.43 -3.73 -20.21
CA PRO A 106 8.40 -5.10 -19.69
C PRO A 106 9.63 -5.52 -18.86
N ALA A 107 10.75 -4.83 -19.00
CA ALA A 107 11.94 -5.09 -18.17
C ALA A 107 11.74 -4.81 -16.67
N TYR A 108 10.67 -4.08 -16.32
CA TYR A 108 10.34 -3.73 -14.93
C TYR A 108 9.08 -4.45 -14.41
N ASP A 109 8.55 -5.45 -15.13
CA ASP A 109 7.34 -6.16 -14.73
C ASP A 109 7.50 -6.88 -13.37
N ASP A 110 8.71 -7.37 -13.08
CA ASP A 110 9.05 -8.04 -11.81
C ASP A 110 9.57 -7.08 -10.73
N TYR A 111 9.52 -5.77 -10.97
CA TYR A 111 9.95 -4.76 -10.00
C TYR A 111 8.79 -4.30 -9.11
N PRO A 112 9.08 -3.80 -7.89
CA PRO A 112 8.03 -3.34 -7.00
C PRO A 112 7.31 -2.11 -7.57
N VAL A 113 6.01 -2.00 -7.37
CA VAL A 113 5.28 -0.77 -7.68
C VAL A 113 5.74 0.35 -6.75
N VAL A 114 5.97 1.53 -7.32
CA VAL A 114 6.35 2.76 -6.59
C VAL A 114 5.57 3.94 -7.15
N GLY A 115 5.73 5.11 -6.55
CA GLY A 115 5.01 6.30 -7.02
C GLY A 115 3.51 6.25 -6.74
N VAL A 116 3.10 5.49 -5.72
CA VAL A 116 1.71 5.32 -5.32
C VAL A 116 1.47 5.92 -3.95
N THR A 117 0.36 6.62 -3.79
CA THR A 117 -0.10 7.12 -2.51
C THR A 117 -0.71 5.99 -1.67
N TRP A 118 -0.84 6.22 -0.37
CA TRP A 118 -1.53 5.29 0.53
C TRP A 118 -2.98 5.01 0.09
N GLN A 119 -3.67 6.05 -0.38
CA GLN A 119 -5.04 5.92 -0.88
C GLN A 119 -5.11 5.06 -2.15
N GLN A 120 -4.16 5.21 -3.08
CA GLN A 120 -4.08 4.36 -4.27
C GLN A 120 -3.79 2.90 -3.91
N ALA A 121 -2.93 2.65 -2.93
CA ALA A 121 -2.63 1.30 -2.44
C ALA A 121 -3.88 0.62 -1.83
N ASN A 122 -4.69 1.37 -1.06
CA ASN A 122 -5.98 0.87 -0.55
C ASN A 122 -6.97 0.59 -1.70
N ALA A 123 -7.11 1.52 -2.64
CA ALA A 123 -7.99 1.34 -3.79
C ALA A 123 -7.63 0.09 -4.61
N PHE A 124 -6.32 -0.16 -4.80
CA PHE A 124 -5.84 -1.39 -5.44
C PHE A 124 -6.29 -2.65 -4.69
N ASN A 125 -6.20 -2.67 -3.36
CA ASN A 125 -6.64 -3.80 -2.56
C ASN A 125 -8.14 -4.08 -2.71
N VAL A 126 -8.97 -3.03 -2.72
CA VAL A 126 -10.41 -3.15 -2.99
C VAL A 126 -10.65 -3.71 -4.40
N TRP A 127 -10.00 -3.17 -5.41
CA TRP A 127 -10.09 -3.67 -6.79
C TRP A 127 -9.65 -5.13 -6.88
N ARG A 128 -8.55 -5.51 -6.22
CA ARG A 128 -8.05 -6.87 -6.19
C ARG A 128 -9.06 -7.83 -5.58
N THR A 129 -9.68 -7.46 -4.46
CA THR A 129 -10.75 -8.23 -3.82
C THR A 129 -11.92 -8.43 -4.78
N GLN A 130 -12.41 -7.37 -5.39
CA GLN A 130 -13.54 -7.43 -6.31
C GLN A 130 -13.26 -8.29 -7.53
N ASN A 131 -12.07 -8.17 -8.12
CA ASN A 131 -11.65 -8.95 -9.28
C ASN A 131 -11.51 -10.45 -8.97
N MET A 132 -10.85 -10.78 -7.86
CA MET A 132 -10.70 -12.18 -7.46
C MET A 132 -12.02 -12.78 -7.04
N MET A 133 -12.86 -12.03 -6.31
CA MET A 133 -14.22 -12.45 -5.95
C MET A 133 -15.02 -12.83 -7.19
N ASN A 134 -15.02 -11.94 -8.21
CA ASN A 134 -15.73 -12.20 -9.46
C ASN A 134 -15.17 -13.41 -10.22
N ALA A 135 -13.84 -13.53 -10.31
CA ALA A 135 -13.21 -14.64 -11.02
C ALA A 135 -13.48 -16.00 -10.34
N TRP A 136 -13.43 -16.05 -9.01
CA TRP A 136 -13.63 -17.29 -8.25
C TRP A 136 -15.10 -17.67 -8.13
N LEU A 137 -15.99 -16.71 -7.92
CA LEU A 137 -17.44 -16.97 -7.95
C LEU A 137 -17.90 -17.51 -9.30
N MET A 138 -17.29 -17.04 -10.39
CA MET A 138 -17.65 -17.51 -11.75
C MET A 138 -16.94 -18.81 -12.15
N GLY A 139 -15.72 -19.06 -11.62
CA GLY A 139 -14.87 -20.16 -12.07
C GLY A 139 -14.90 -21.40 -11.18
N GLU A 140 -14.83 -21.25 -9.87
CA GLU A 140 -14.62 -22.36 -8.94
C GLU A 140 -15.80 -22.59 -7.97
N GLY A 141 -16.80 -21.70 -7.98
CA GLY A 141 -17.98 -21.83 -7.14
C GLY A 141 -17.75 -21.57 -5.64
N GLU A 142 -16.60 -20.97 -5.30
CA GLU A 142 -16.30 -20.56 -3.92
C GLU A 142 -17.15 -19.33 -3.55
N PRO A 143 -17.93 -19.39 -2.46
CA PRO A 143 -18.94 -18.37 -2.17
C PRO A 143 -18.36 -17.06 -1.62
N PHE A 144 -17.12 -17.04 -1.15
CA PHE A 144 -16.56 -15.90 -0.44
C PHE A 144 -15.03 -15.89 -0.41
N ILE A 145 -14.45 -14.73 -0.64
CA ILE A 145 -13.04 -14.41 -0.41
C ILE A 145 -12.95 -13.28 0.60
N ASN A 146 -12.02 -13.38 1.52
CA ASN A 146 -11.71 -12.28 2.45
C ASN A 146 -11.11 -11.10 1.71
N ASP A 147 -11.30 -9.91 2.26
CA ASP A 147 -10.80 -8.68 1.66
C ASP A 147 -9.28 -8.59 1.71
N PHE A 148 -8.69 -8.26 0.57
CA PHE A 148 -7.31 -7.80 0.53
C PHE A 148 -7.23 -6.41 1.15
N ARG A 149 -6.18 -6.17 1.91
CA ARG A 149 -5.92 -4.89 2.57
C ARG A 149 -4.42 -4.65 2.73
N LEU A 150 -4.05 -3.46 3.15
CA LEU A 150 -2.70 -3.22 3.66
C LEU A 150 -2.51 -3.95 5.00
N PRO A 151 -1.30 -4.43 5.30
CA PRO A 151 -0.98 -4.96 6.63
C PRO A 151 -1.06 -3.85 7.67
N THR A 152 -1.45 -4.20 8.89
CA THR A 152 -1.17 -3.34 10.04
C THR A 152 0.34 -3.31 10.30
N GLU A 153 0.80 -2.31 11.04
CA GLU A 153 2.21 -2.24 11.42
C GLU A 153 2.67 -3.49 12.17
N ALA A 154 1.86 -3.99 13.09
CA ALA A 154 2.15 -5.19 13.88
C ALA A 154 2.20 -6.46 13.01
N GLU A 155 1.26 -6.62 12.07
CA GLU A 155 1.27 -7.73 11.11
C GLU A 155 2.51 -7.69 10.21
N TRP A 156 2.86 -6.50 9.74
CA TRP A 156 4.05 -6.32 8.91
C TRP A 156 5.32 -6.69 9.67
N GLU A 157 5.46 -6.23 10.91
CA GLU A 157 6.61 -6.55 11.75
C GLU A 157 6.70 -8.05 12.08
N TYR A 158 5.57 -8.67 12.44
CA TYR A 158 5.51 -10.12 12.67
C TYR A 158 5.94 -10.91 11.43
N ALA A 159 5.41 -10.54 10.28
CA ALA A 159 5.76 -11.14 8.99
C ALA A 159 7.24 -10.95 8.63
N SER A 160 7.79 -9.76 8.90
CA SER A 160 9.20 -9.44 8.67
C SER A 160 10.14 -10.27 9.55
N ARG A 161 9.78 -10.49 10.80
CA ARG A 161 10.61 -11.30 11.73
C ARG A 161 10.74 -12.76 11.33
N GLY A 162 9.79 -13.31 10.57
CA GLY A 162 9.88 -14.68 10.08
C GLY A 162 10.01 -15.75 11.19
N GLY A 163 9.47 -15.48 12.41
CA GLY A 163 9.59 -16.37 13.56
C GLY A 163 10.84 -16.15 14.41
N LEU A 164 11.70 -15.19 14.06
CA LEU A 164 12.90 -14.86 14.85
C LEU A 164 12.57 -13.80 15.90
N ASP A 165 12.53 -14.18 17.15
CA ASP A 165 12.26 -13.28 18.27
C ASP A 165 13.35 -12.20 18.38
N LEU A 166 12.91 -10.93 18.49
CA LEU A 166 13.75 -9.74 18.72
C LEU A 166 14.91 -9.57 17.73
N SER A 167 14.89 -10.25 16.58
CA SER A 167 15.92 -10.08 15.56
C SER A 167 15.86 -8.66 14.97
N PRO A 168 17.01 -7.97 14.85
CA PRO A 168 17.04 -6.64 14.24
C PRO A 168 16.73 -6.66 12.75
N TYR A 169 17.00 -7.76 12.03
CA TYR A 169 16.76 -7.91 10.59
C TYR A 169 16.03 -9.22 10.28
N PRO A 170 15.33 -9.31 9.14
CA PRO A 170 14.57 -10.51 8.75
C PRO A 170 15.41 -11.79 8.61
N TRP A 171 16.69 -11.66 8.35
CA TRP A 171 17.63 -12.79 8.20
C TRP A 171 18.30 -13.22 9.50
N GLY A 172 17.96 -12.60 10.62
CA GLY A 172 18.61 -12.85 11.92
C GLY A 172 19.97 -12.20 12.06
N GLY A 173 20.32 -11.85 13.28
CA GLY A 173 21.61 -11.25 13.59
C GLY A 173 21.74 -9.76 13.23
N PRO A 174 22.84 -9.11 13.65
CA PRO A 174 23.02 -7.67 13.54
C PRO A 174 23.71 -7.22 12.23
N TYR A 175 24.15 -8.16 11.41
CA TYR A 175 24.97 -7.86 10.24
C TYR A 175 24.11 -7.72 8.98
N ILE A 176 24.47 -6.72 8.14
CA ILE A 176 23.83 -6.43 6.85
C ILE A 176 24.54 -7.13 5.68
N ARG A 177 25.62 -7.85 5.95
CA ARG A 177 26.37 -8.67 4.99
C ARG A 177 26.45 -10.11 5.48
N ASN A 178 26.42 -11.05 4.56
CA ASN A 178 26.67 -12.45 4.82
C ASN A 178 28.18 -12.75 5.02
N ARG A 179 28.54 -14.02 5.30
CA ARG A 179 29.92 -14.43 5.50
C ARG A 179 30.81 -14.26 4.25
N GLN A 180 30.22 -14.24 3.08
CA GLN A 180 30.91 -14.01 1.79
C GLN A 180 31.12 -12.52 1.51
N GLY A 181 30.53 -11.64 2.31
CA GLY A 181 30.62 -10.19 2.16
C GLY A 181 29.49 -9.59 1.30
N CYS A 182 28.56 -10.38 0.75
CA CYS A 182 27.43 -9.90 -0.03
C CYS A 182 26.39 -9.22 0.86
N PHE A 183 25.74 -8.20 0.37
CA PHE A 183 24.63 -7.55 1.06
C PHE A 183 23.41 -8.48 1.15
N LEU A 184 22.66 -8.37 2.22
CA LEU A 184 21.45 -9.17 2.48
C LEU A 184 20.16 -8.46 2.10
N GLY A 185 20.24 -7.23 1.63
CA GLY A 185 19.13 -6.43 1.15
C GLY A 185 19.61 -5.26 0.32
N ASN A 186 18.72 -4.63 -0.44
CA ASN A 186 19.00 -3.46 -1.25
C ASN A 186 18.80 -2.17 -0.43
N PHE A 187 19.88 -1.49 -0.11
CA PHE A 187 19.89 -0.27 0.69
C PHE A 187 21.11 0.59 0.32
N LYS A 188 21.19 1.79 0.88
CA LYS A 188 22.32 2.70 0.69
C LYS A 188 23.42 2.43 1.73
N PRO A 189 24.50 1.72 1.40
CA PRO A 189 25.66 1.58 2.28
C PRO A 189 26.37 2.92 2.41
N LEU A 190 26.73 3.32 3.64
CA LEU A 190 27.43 4.58 3.88
C LEU A 190 28.83 4.61 3.29
N HIS A 191 29.48 3.47 3.17
CA HIS A 191 30.83 3.30 2.65
C HIS A 191 30.90 2.09 1.70
N GLY A 192 31.71 2.21 0.67
CA GLY A 192 31.96 1.16 -0.32
C GLY A 192 31.22 1.36 -1.64
N ASN A 193 31.18 0.29 -2.43
CA ASN A 193 30.49 0.30 -3.70
C ASN A 193 28.99 0.04 -3.48
N TYR A 194 28.16 0.98 -3.93
CA TYR A 194 26.69 0.86 -3.81
C TYR A 194 26.09 -0.21 -4.72
N THR A 195 26.82 -0.64 -5.72
CA THR A 195 26.36 -1.58 -6.73
C THR A 195 27.02 -2.96 -6.61
N ASP A 196 27.66 -3.25 -5.49
CA ASP A 196 28.36 -4.53 -5.29
C ASP A 196 27.46 -5.74 -5.54
N ASP A 197 26.19 -5.67 -5.13
CA ASP A 197 25.20 -6.73 -5.29
C ASP A 197 24.18 -6.44 -6.42
N GLY A 198 24.47 -5.47 -7.30
CA GLY A 198 23.68 -5.15 -8.48
C GLY A 198 22.54 -4.15 -8.24
N GLY A 199 22.22 -3.81 -6.99
CA GLY A 199 21.16 -2.87 -6.65
C GLY A 199 21.68 -1.46 -6.47
N PHE A 200 21.17 -0.50 -7.25
CA PHE A 200 21.41 0.93 -7.05
C PHE A 200 20.11 1.69 -6.82
N HIS A 201 19.08 1.32 -7.53
CA HIS A 201 17.68 1.72 -7.34
C HIS A 201 16.87 0.48 -6.95
N THR A 202 15.60 0.43 -7.30
CA THR A 202 14.78 -0.77 -7.11
C THR A 202 15.36 -1.95 -7.87
N VAL A 203 15.15 -3.14 -7.34
CA VAL A 203 15.54 -4.43 -7.94
C VAL A 203 14.32 -5.34 -8.03
N PRO A 204 14.34 -6.41 -8.84
CA PRO A 204 13.26 -7.38 -8.89
C PRO A 204 12.88 -7.89 -7.50
N ILE A 205 11.61 -8.24 -7.34
CA ILE A 205 11.02 -8.59 -6.03
C ILE A 205 11.61 -9.85 -5.38
N ASP A 206 12.32 -10.68 -6.13
CA ASP A 206 12.93 -11.93 -5.68
C ASP A 206 14.48 -11.88 -5.63
N SER A 207 15.08 -10.69 -5.71
CA SER A 207 16.54 -10.52 -5.85
C SER A 207 17.37 -10.97 -4.65
N TYR A 208 16.78 -11.05 -3.48
CA TYR A 208 17.44 -11.45 -2.22
C TYR A 208 16.76 -12.68 -1.63
N SER A 209 17.41 -13.30 -0.64
CA SER A 209 16.84 -14.46 0.02
C SER A 209 15.59 -14.09 0.82
N PRO A 210 14.54 -14.93 0.77
CA PRO A 210 13.37 -14.73 1.61
C PRO A 210 13.67 -14.99 3.08
N ASN A 211 12.81 -14.49 3.97
CA ASN A 211 12.83 -14.88 5.38
C ASN A 211 12.23 -16.30 5.58
N ASP A 212 12.22 -16.81 6.82
CA ASP A 212 11.73 -18.16 7.12
C ASP A 212 10.23 -18.37 6.86
N TYR A 213 9.45 -17.29 6.64
CA TYR A 213 8.07 -17.36 6.16
C TYR A 213 7.95 -17.30 4.63
N GLY A 214 9.07 -17.30 3.90
CA GLY A 214 9.09 -17.23 2.45
C GLY A 214 8.82 -15.83 1.88
N LEU A 215 8.93 -14.78 2.69
CA LEU A 215 8.67 -13.40 2.27
C LEU A 215 9.97 -12.72 1.84
N TYR A 216 9.95 -12.18 0.62
CA TYR A 216 11.06 -11.46 0.02
C TYR A 216 11.07 -9.99 0.38
N ASN A 217 12.25 -9.38 0.40
CA ASN A 217 12.48 -7.94 0.52
C ASN A 217 11.77 -7.28 1.71
N MET A 218 11.67 -8.00 2.85
CA MET A 218 11.14 -7.41 4.09
C MET A 218 12.09 -6.38 4.72
N ALA A 219 13.28 -6.21 4.16
CA ALA A 219 14.23 -5.18 4.53
C ALA A 219 14.93 -4.66 3.28
N GLY A 220 14.75 -3.39 2.97
CA GLY A 220 15.30 -2.74 1.79
C GLY A 220 14.43 -2.89 0.54
N ASN A 221 14.98 -2.55 -0.59
CA ASN A 221 14.34 -2.37 -1.88
C ASN A 221 13.37 -1.17 -1.86
N VAL A 222 12.12 -1.32 -1.43
CA VAL A 222 11.18 -0.22 -1.21
C VAL A 222 10.60 -0.29 0.19
N ALA A 223 10.40 0.87 0.81
CA ALA A 223 9.61 0.95 2.02
C ALA A 223 8.14 0.66 1.70
N GLU A 224 7.40 0.09 2.65
CA GLU A 224 6.06 -0.39 2.38
C GLU A 224 5.01 0.32 3.24
N TRP A 225 3.92 0.74 2.58
CA TRP A 225 2.76 1.29 3.26
C TRP A 225 2.11 0.27 4.18
N THR A 226 1.72 0.71 5.37
CA THR A 226 0.84 -0.03 6.28
C THR A 226 -0.50 0.68 6.46
N SER A 227 -1.50 0.00 7.01
CA SER A 227 -2.81 0.61 7.33
C SER A 227 -2.72 1.59 8.50
N THR A 228 -1.74 1.41 9.38
CA THR A 228 -1.60 2.12 10.65
C THR A 228 -1.23 3.60 10.45
N ALA A 229 -1.91 4.49 11.16
CA ALA A 229 -1.53 5.90 11.22
C ALA A 229 -0.29 6.08 12.11
N PHE A 230 0.52 7.08 11.79
CA PHE A 230 1.75 7.34 12.55
C PHE A 230 1.50 8.34 13.67
N ASP A 231 1.80 7.92 14.89
CA ASP A 231 1.94 8.79 16.06
C ASP A 231 3.21 8.40 16.81
N GLU A 232 3.95 9.38 17.31
CA GLU A 232 5.22 9.17 18.02
C GLU A 232 4.99 8.52 19.39
N SER A 233 3.84 8.78 20.02
CA SER A 233 3.47 8.31 21.36
C SER A 233 2.51 7.11 21.33
N VAL A 234 2.31 6.46 20.19
CA VAL A 234 1.33 5.38 20.05
C VAL A 234 1.51 4.27 21.08
N TYR A 235 2.73 3.93 21.43
CA TYR A 235 3.03 2.88 22.42
C TYR A 235 2.59 3.21 23.85
N ASP A 236 2.29 4.49 24.14
CA ASP A 236 1.82 4.92 25.45
C ASP A 236 0.30 4.71 25.64
N PHE A 237 -0.47 4.60 24.54
CA PHE A 237 -1.93 4.51 24.61
C PHE A 237 -2.53 3.34 23.82
N ASP A 238 -1.75 2.62 23.03
CA ASP A 238 -2.23 1.50 22.24
C ASP A 238 -2.37 0.22 23.08
N HIS A 239 -3.20 -0.71 22.62
CA HIS A 239 -3.45 -1.95 23.32
C HIS A 239 -2.38 -3.01 23.05
N ASP A 240 -2.03 -3.80 24.07
CA ASP A 240 -1.08 -4.91 23.95
C ASP A 240 -1.58 -6.03 23.01
N MET A 241 -2.91 -6.14 22.87
CA MET A 241 -3.54 -7.13 21.99
C MET A 241 -4.09 -6.44 20.77
N ASN A 242 -3.58 -6.80 19.59
CA ASN A 242 -3.90 -6.17 18.30
C ASN A 242 -3.67 -4.66 18.29
N PRO A 243 -2.44 -4.19 18.50
CA PRO A 243 -2.13 -2.79 18.46
C PRO A 243 -2.39 -2.24 17.06
N GLU A 244 -3.38 -1.36 16.92
CA GLU A 244 -3.70 -0.70 15.66
C GLU A 244 -4.23 0.70 15.91
N TYR A 245 -3.40 1.68 15.65
CA TYR A 245 -3.83 3.07 15.58
C TYR A 245 -4.32 3.40 14.17
N SER A 246 -5.65 3.34 13.98
CA SER A 246 -6.29 3.64 12.70
C SER A 246 -6.86 5.05 12.72
N TYR A 247 -6.44 5.88 11.78
CA TYR A 247 -6.98 7.22 11.55
C TYR A 247 -6.99 7.56 10.07
N ASP A 248 -8.16 7.82 9.51
CA ASP A 248 -8.33 8.25 8.13
C ASP A 248 -8.45 9.77 8.08
N ALA A 249 -7.33 10.43 7.78
CA ALA A 249 -7.27 11.87 7.78
C ALA A 249 -8.07 12.48 6.63
N LEU A 250 -8.80 13.54 6.94
CA LEU A 250 -9.54 14.35 5.98
C LEU A 250 -8.59 15.31 5.24
N ALA A 251 -9.04 15.80 4.10
CA ALA A 251 -8.26 16.77 3.30
C ALA A 251 -7.87 18.03 4.10
N ASN A 252 -8.74 18.46 5.02
CA ASN A 252 -8.56 19.67 5.84
C ASN A 252 -7.82 19.39 7.17
N ASP A 253 -7.50 18.14 7.48
CA ASP A 253 -6.80 17.81 8.71
C ASP A 253 -5.34 18.32 8.70
N PRO A 254 -4.79 18.60 9.88
CA PRO A 254 -3.39 18.97 10.02
C PRO A 254 -2.46 17.91 9.41
N PRO A 255 -1.32 18.29 8.82
CA PRO A 255 -0.37 17.34 8.23
C PRO A 255 0.07 16.23 9.20
N SER A 256 0.14 16.52 10.50
CA SER A 256 0.48 15.50 11.52
C SER A 256 -0.46 14.31 11.54
N LEU A 257 -1.76 14.51 11.27
CA LEU A 257 -2.76 13.44 11.24
C LEU A 257 -2.78 12.66 9.92
N LYS A 258 -2.17 13.21 8.86
CA LYS A 258 -2.07 12.56 7.55
C LYS A 258 -0.91 11.58 7.42
N ARG A 259 -0.11 11.43 8.48
CA ARG A 259 1.04 10.53 8.47
C ARG A 259 0.58 9.08 8.59
N LYS A 260 1.11 8.22 7.71
CA LYS A 260 0.92 6.76 7.73
C LYS A 260 2.26 6.08 7.95
N VAL A 261 2.26 4.97 8.66
CA VAL A 261 3.48 4.21 8.92
C VAL A 261 3.95 3.53 7.64
N ILE A 262 5.26 3.66 7.37
CA ILE A 262 5.99 2.89 6.37
C ILE A 262 7.07 2.06 7.05
N ARG A 263 7.33 0.87 6.54
CA ARG A 263 8.23 -0.10 7.15
C ARG A 263 9.22 -0.68 6.14
N GLY A 264 10.30 -1.30 6.63
CA GLY A 264 11.27 -2.05 5.84
C GLY A 264 12.47 -1.23 5.35
N GLY A 265 12.34 0.09 5.26
CA GLY A 265 13.36 0.93 4.62
C GLY A 265 13.45 0.67 3.12
N SER A 266 14.29 1.43 2.42
CA SER A 266 14.36 1.41 0.97
C SER A 266 15.80 1.41 0.47
N PHE A 267 15.99 1.26 -0.85
CA PHE A 267 17.29 1.40 -1.53
C PHE A 267 17.98 2.75 -1.27
N LYS A 268 17.23 3.77 -0.90
CA LYS A 268 17.71 5.11 -0.56
C LYS A 268 18.21 5.21 0.89
N ASP A 269 17.72 4.35 1.77
CA ASP A 269 17.92 4.44 3.21
C ASP A 269 19.18 3.69 3.65
N VAL A 270 19.74 4.12 4.79
CA VAL A 270 20.88 3.44 5.41
C VAL A 270 20.42 2.24 6.25
N GLY A 271 21.32 1.30 6.54
CA GLY A 271 21.01 0.04 7.22
C GLY A 271 20.21 0.16 8.52
N LEU A 272 20.24 1.29 9.22
CA LEU A 272 19.44 1.54 10.41
C LEU A 272 17.93 1.47 10.12
N TYR A 273 17.49 2.02 8.99
CA TYR A 273 16.08 2.04 8.60
C TYR A 273 15.57 0.69 8.09
N LEU A 274 16.47 -0.26 7.80
CA LEU A 274 16.12 -1.62 7.42
C LEU A 274 15.80 -2.53 8.62
N GLN A 275 16.06 -2.06 9.84
CA GLN A 275 15.75 -2.85 11.02
C GLN A 275 14.24 -3.07 11.14
N THR A 276 13.86 -4.30 11.43
CA THR A 276 12.47 -4.74 11.52
C THR A 276 11.63 -3.87 12.46
N GLY A 277 12.21 -3.40 13.57
CA GLY A 277 11.53 -2.56 14.55
C GLY A 277 11.51 -1.05 14.19
N THR A 278 12.20 -0.63 13.12
CA THR A 278 12.28 0.81 12.80
C THR A 278 10.98 1.30 12.17
N ARG A 279 10.42 2.36 12.75
CA ARG A 279 9.22 3.04 12.28
C ARG A 279 9.60 4.30 11.52
N CYS A 280 9.04 4.42 10.32
CA CYS A 280 9.09 5.65 9.53
C CYS A 280 7.67 6.06 9.14
N PHE A 281 7.52 7.25 8.60
CA PHE A 281 6.23 7.72 8.10
C PHE A 281 6.39 8.48 6.79
N GLU A 282 5.30 8.53 6.05
CA GLU A 282 5.08 9.46 4.95
C GLU A 282 3.62 9.91 4.97
N TYR A 283 3.32 11.00 4.27
CA TYR A 283 1.95 11.52 4.19
C TYR A 283 1.09 10.69 3.23
N GLN A 284 -0.15 10.40 3.64
CA GLN A 284 -1.07 9.52 2.90
C GLN A 284 -1.39 9.96 1.46
N ASP A 285 -1.20 11.23 1.16
CA ASP A 285 -1.44 11.87 -0.13
C ASP A 285 -0.16 12.09 -0.96
N THR A 286 0.97 11.58 -0.47
CA THR A 286 2.27 11.76 -1.12
C THR A 286 2.75 10.45 -1.74
N ALA A 287 3.18 10.52 -3.00
CA ALA A 287 3.81 9.42 -3.71
C ALA A 287 5.34 9.58 -3.74
N LYS A 288 6.08 8.50 -3.59
CA LYS A 288 7.55 8.47 -3.61
C LYS A 288 8.07 7.32 -4.46
N CYS A 289 9.22 7.51 -5.10
CA CYS A 289 9.85 6.46 -5.90
C CYS A 289 10.51 5.34 -5.08
N TYR A 290 10.52 5.45 -3.77
CA TYR A 290 11.08 4.47 -2.84
C TYR A 290 10.05 3.88 -1.88
N ILE A 291 8.75 4.16 -2.10
CA ILE A 291 7.65 3.61 -1.30
C ILE A 291 6.72 2.82 -2.22
N GLY A 292 6.49 1.57 -1.84
CA GLY A 292 5.55 0.66 -2.44
C GLY A 292 4.57 0.10 -1.40
N PHE A 293 3.99 -1.06 -1.66
CA PHE A 293 3.12 -1.74 -0.70
C PHE A 293 3.03 -3.23 -0.99
N ARG A 294 2.59 -3.99 0.00
CA ARG A 294 2.13 -5.38 -0.17
C ARG A 294 0.73 -5.54 0.34
N SER A 295 -0.02 -6.44 -0.31
CA SER A 295 -1.37 -6.81 0.11
C SER A 295 -1.31 -7.98 1.06
N VAL A 296 -2.17 -7.98 2.07
CA VAL A 296 -2.43 -9.11 2.94
C VAL A 296 -3.88 -9.53 2.85
N LEU A 297 -4.14 -10.80 3.11
CA LEU A 297 -5.48 -11.35 3.17
C LEU A 297 -5.81 -11.69 4.62
N THR A 298 -6.97 -11.24 5.11
CA THR A 298 -7.40 -11.52 6.47
C THR A 298 -7.70 -13.01 6.65
N TYR A 299 -7.07 -13.64 7.63
CA TYR A 299 -7.33 -15.03 7.96
C TYR A 299 -8.47 -15.12 8.99
N LEU A 300 -9.59 -15.72 8.61
CA LEU A 300 -10.76 -15.91 9.47
C LEU A 300 -10.84 -17.30 10.12
N GLY A 301 -9.76 -18.05 10.08
CA GLY A 301 -9.71 -19.43 10.60
C GLY A 301 -10.00 -20.49 9.52
N ARG A 302 -9.92 -21.75 9.89
CA ARG A 302 -10.19 -22.87 8.98
C ARG A 302 -11.70 -23.08 8.85
N GLY A 303 -12.23 -22.91 7.64
CA GLY A 303 -13.63 -23.16 7.34
C GLY A 303 -14.01 -24.65 7.28
N LYS A 304 -13.06 -25.54 6.95
CA LYS A 304 -13.17 -27.02 7.00
C LYS A 304 -11.87 -27.58 7.57
N ALA A 305 -11.98 -28.63 8.38
CA ALA A 305 -10.84 -29.45 8.70
C ALA A 305 -10.29 -30.05 7.40
N VAL A 306 -9.19 -29.51 6.89
CA VAL A 306 -8.40 -30.18 5.86
C VAL A 306 -7.76 -31.37 6.57
N ASN A 307 -8.15 -32.57 6.19
CA ASN A 307 -7.52 -33.78 6.71
C ASN A 307 -6.04 -33.74 6.34
N ALA A 308 -5.18 -34.18 7.26
CA ALA A 308 -3.73 -34.23 7.05
C ALA A 308 -3.29 -35.15 5.88
N GLU A 309 -4.24 -35.84 5.26
CA GLU A 309 -4.06 -36.69 4.08
C GLU A 309 -4.24 -35.91 2.76
N ASP A 310 -4.70 -34.64 2.81
CA ASP A 310 -4.93 -33.78 1.62
C ASP A 310 -3.81 -32.74 1.45
N LEU A 311 -2.73 -32.82 2.24
CA LEU A 311 -1.50 -32.03 2.16
C LEU A 311 -0.33 -32.92 1.76
#